data_ae8c8d89400eaa81548fe5ffadf90d2b
#
_entry.id   ae8c8d89400eaa81548fe5ffadf90d2b
#
_cell.length_a   1.000
_cell.length_b   1.000
_cell.length_c   1.000
_cell.angle_alpha   90.00
_cell.angle_beta   90.00
_cell.angle_gamma   90.00
#
_symmetry.space_group_name_H-M   'P 1'
#
loop_
_entity.id
_entity.type
_entity.pdbx_description
1 polymer ?
#
loop_
_entity_poly.entity_id
_entity_poly.type
_entity_poly.pdbx_seq_one_letter_code
_entity_poly.pdbx_strand_id
1 'polypeptide(L)'
;MTIINGIEIDNIDYKINDIKSAIANNDTIEDKLNVIIVISNPCLYARRYILLREFVKRMEEEETNIRLFVVEMIYSGQRFIITNKNNVNHLQIKTDVPLWHKENMINLGVKYLLPKNWKAFAWIDADIEFENYSWASDTLKILNGCKDVVQIFSHCVDMDAIGNNLSIFNSFGYSFCKQKPYIKNGKDYWHPGFAWAITRKAYEKIGGLYDKGILGSGDSIMALSLINKVYIGGNEKYSDDYNNSMLEFQRNASKLRLGYVPGVIRHHYHGSKKNRNYTERWKILMDHKFSPINHITYDNRGILIPTNTFSDQFKEDIMNYFKERKEDE
;
A
#
# COMPACT_ATOMS: atom_id res chain seq x y z
N MET A 1 12.30 13.60 -23.09
CA MET A 1 12.34 13.23 -21.66
C MET A 1 13.59 12.41 -21.44
N THR A 2 14.52 12.90 -20.64
CA THR A 2 15.78 12.22 -20.33
C THR A 2 15.61 11.45 -19.01
N ILE A 3 15.92 10.16 -19.01
CA ILE A 3 15.83 9.31 -17.82
C ILE A 3 17.24 8.81 -17.47
N ILE A 4 17.66 9.02 -16.23
CA ILE A 4 18.88 8.45 -15.64
C ILE A 4 18.48 7.53 -14.49
N ASN A 5 18.76 6.24 -14.62
CA ASN A 5 18.41 5.21 -13.61
C ASN A 5 16.94 5.32 -13.14
N GLY A 6 16.00 5.46 -14.09
CA GLY A 6 14.58 5.60 -13.80
C GLY A 6 14.16 6.99 -13.29
N ILE A 7 15.06 7.95 -13.16
CA ILE A 7 14.74 9.33 -12.76
C ILE A 7 14.58 10.19 -14.01
N GLU A 8 13.39 10.78 -14.17
CA GLU A 8 13.13 11.77 -15.20
C GLU A 8 13.83 13.07 -14.82
N ILE A 9 14.75 13.56 -15.67
CA ILE A 9 15.56 14.75 -15.39
C ILE A 9 15.19 15.97 -16.24
N ASP A 10 14.26 15.83 -17.17
CA ASP A 10 13.78 16.95 -17.98
C ASP A 10 12.74 17.77 -17.20
N ASN A 11 12.94 19.06 -17.15
CA ASN A 11 12.01 20.02 -16.52
C ASN A 11 11.77 19.82 -15.02
N ILE A 12 12.73 19.28 -14.30
CA ILE A 12 12.62 19.05 -12.87
C ILE A 12 13.78 19.69 -12.13
N ASP A 13 13.45 20.37 -11.07
CA ASP A 13 14.40 20.90 -10.10
C ASP A 13 14.90 19.77 -9.19
N TYR A 14 15.80 18.92 -9.70
CA TYR A 14 16.46 17.90 -8.90
C TYR A 14 17.54 18.51 -8.02
N LYS A 15 17.61 18.03 -6.79
CA LYS A 15 18.78 18.30 -5.96
C LYS A 15 20.01 17.68 -6.63
N ILE A 16 21.05 18.47 -6.82
CA ILE A 16 22.32 18.04 -7.47
C ILE A 16 22.85 16.73 -6.86
N ASN A 17 22.68 16.52 -5.56
CA ASN A 17 23.10 15.29 -4.89
C ASN A 17 22.29 14.06 -5.32
N ASP A 18 21.00 14.20 -5.61
CA ASP A 18 20.17 13.08 -6.10
C ASP A 18 20.63 12.68 -7.52
N ILE A 19 20.95 13.64 -8.37
CA ILE A 19 21.48 13.38 -9.73
C ILE A 19 22.86 12.71 -9.64
N LYS A 20 23.76 13.21 -8.79
CA LYS A 20 25.07 12.59 -8.58
C LYS A 20 24.94 11.15 -8.07
N SER A 21 24.04 10.91 -7.15
CA SER A 21 23.76 9.56 -6.66
C SER A 21 23.21 8.65 -7.74
N ALA A 22 22.28 9.13 -8.57
CA ALA A 22 21.75 8.37 -9.71
C ALA A 22 22.82 8.00 -10.73
N ILE A 23 23.75 8.90 -10.99
CA ILE A 23 24.90 8.67 -11.91
C ILE A 23 25.89 7.67 -11.28
N ALA A 24 26.20 7.82 -9.99
CA ALA A 24 27.14 6.97 -9.29
C ALA A 24 26.62 5.54 -9.04
N ASN A 25 25.31 5.41 -8.77
CA ASN A 25 24.65 4.13 -8.50
C ASN A 25 24.05 3.54 -9.78
N ASN A 26 24.89 3.20 -10.73
CA ASN A 26 24.45 2.66 -12.03
C ASN A 26 23.86 1.24 -11.89
N ASP A 27 24.22 0.51 -10.84
CA ASP A 27 23.72 -0.82 -10.53
C ASP A 27 22.53 -0.77 -9.57
N THR A 28 21.78 -1.86 -9.52
CA THR A 28 20.69 -2.04 -8.56
C THR A 28 21.23 -2.45 -7.19
N ILE A 29 20.49 -2.14 -6.11
CA ILE A 29 20.85 -2.58 -4.75
C ILE A 29 20.64 -4.08 -4.50
N GLU A 30 19.84 -4.73 -5.34
CA GLU A 30 19.54 -6.16 -5.37
C GLU A 30 19.32 -6.61 -6.81
N ASP A 31 19.52 -7.91 -7.08
CA ASP A 31 19.28 -8.47 -8.42
C ASP A 31 17.78 -8.57 -8.74
N LYS A 32 16.95 -8.76 -7.70
CA LYS A 32 15.50 -8.90 -7.82
C LYS A 32 14.79 -8.08 -6.76
N LEU A 33 13.71 -7.42 -7.15
CA LEU A 33 12.83 -6.71 -6.23
C LEU A 33 11.96 -7.71 -5.45
N ASN A 34 12.00 -7.63 -4.13
CA ASN A 34 11.09 -8.40 -3.27
C ASN A 34 9.70 -7.75 -3.32
N VAL A 35 8.70 -8.49 -3.76
CA VAL A 35 7.32 -7.99 -3.89
C VAL A 35 6.42 -8.75 -2.92
N ILE A 36 5.74 -8.05 -2.04
CA ILE A 36 4.74 -8.60 -1.12
C ILE A 36 3.35 -8.21 -1.59
N ILE A 37 2.51 -9.20 -1.82
CA ILE A 37 1.08 -9.03 -2.05
C ILE A 37 0.29 -9.68 -0.92
N VAL A 38 -0.86 -9.10 -0.61
CA VAL A 38 -1.67 -9.58 0.50
C VAL A 38 -3.13 -9.72 0.10
N ILE A 39 -3.81 -10.73 0.65
CA ILE A 39 -5.24 -10.90 0.51
C ILE A 39 -5.89 -11.25 1.84
N SER A 40 -6.91 -10.48 2.18
CA SER A 40 -7.94 -10.81 3.18
C SER A 40 -9.31 -10.57 2.55
N ASN A 41 -10.23 -11.51 2.73
CA ASN A 41 -11.53 -11.43 2.06
C ASN A 41 -12.67 -11.88 2.99
N PRO A 42 -13.06 -11.03 3.96
CA PRO A 42 -14.07 -11.40 4.95
C PRO A 42 -15.44 -11.69 4.32
N CYS A 43 -15.76 -11.09 3.17
CA CYS A 43 -17.03 -11.27 2.47
C CYS A 43 -16.98 -12.33 1.36
N LEU A 44 -15.83 -12.98 1.12
CA LEU A 44 -15.62 -13.99 0.08
C LEU A 44 -15.93 -13.50 -1.33
N TYR A 45 -15.67 -12.23 -1.64
CA TYR A 45 -15.81 -11.69 -2.98
C TYR A 45 -14.98 -12.46 -4.00
N ALA A 46 -15.64 -13.02 -5.01
CA ALA A 46 -14.99 -13.81 -6.06
C ALA A 46 -14.00 -12.96 -6.87
N ARG A 47 -14.35 -11.72 -7.15
CA ARG A 47 -13.53 -10.80 -7.94
C ARG A 47 -12.14 -10.59 -7.33
N ARG A 48 -12.02 -10.51 -6.00
CA ARG A 48 -10.71 -10.41 -5.32
C ARG A 48 -9.81 -11.61 -5.61
N TYR A 49 -10.35 -12.82 -5.56
CA TYR A 49 -9.57 -14.03 -5.83
C TYR A 49 -9.18 -14.15 -7.30
N ILE A 50 -10.08 -13.76 -8.22
CA ILE A 50 -9.80 -13.75 -9.66
C ILE A 50 -8.64 -12.80 -9.96
N LEU A 51 -8.74 -11.53 -9.57
CA LEU A 51 -7.71 -10.53 -9.82
C LEU A 51 -6.35 -10.91 -9.22
N LEU A 52 -6.37 -11.43 -7.99
CA LEU A 52 -5.13 -11.87 -7.37
C LEU A 52 -4.48 -13.04 -8.11
N ARG A 53 -5.26 -14.04 -8.56
CA ARG A 53 -4.72 -15.15 -9.35
C ARG A 53 -4.13 -14.70 -10.68
N GLU A 54 -4.82 -13.79 -11.36
CA GLU A 54 -4.34 -13.19 -12.60
C GLU A 54 -3.05 -12.40 -12.36
N PHE A 55 -2.99 -11.62 -11.28
CA PHE A 55 -1.78 -10.89 -10.89
C PHE A 55 -0.62 -11.84 -10.58
N VAL A 56 -0.82 -12.86 -9.75
CA VAL A 56 0.21 -13.85 -9.40
C VAL A 56 0.74 -14.52 -10.67
N LYS A 57 -0.17 -14.95 -11.56
CA LYS A 57 0.21 -15.59 -12.83
C LYS A 57 1.10 -14.68 -13.67
N ARG A 58 0.70 -13.41 -13.88
CA ARG A 58 1.53 -12.43 -14.61
C ARG A 58 2.90 -12.23 -13.97
N MET A 59 2.95 -12.07 -12.64
CA MET A 59 4.21 -11.88 -11.93
C MET A 59 5.14 -13.08 -12.01
N GLU A 60 4.61 -14.31 -12.04
CA GLU A 60 5.41 -15.54 -12.14
C GLU A 60 5.85 -15.84 -13.58
N GLU A 61 5.03 -15.54 -14.58
CA GLU A 61 5.29 -15.87 -15.99
C GLU A 61 6.06 -14.76 -16.73
N GLU A 62 5.81 -13.48 -16.41
CA GLU A 62 6.29 -12.34 -17.18
C GLU A 62 7.42 -11.57 -16.49
N GLU A 63 7.52 -11.62 -15.15
CA GLU A 63 8.42 -10.78 -14.38
C GLU A 63 9.64 -11.55 -13.85
N THR A 64 10.74 -11.46 -14.55
CA THR A 64 11.98 -12.16 -14.16
C THR A 64 12.77 -11.49 -13.04
N ASN A 65 12.56 -10.18 -12.83
CA ASN A 65 13.34 -9.33 -11.91
C ASN A 65 12.70 -9.15 -10.53
N ILE A 66 11.79 -10.04 -10.15
CA ILE A 66 11.13 -10.02 -8.84
C ILE A 66 11.27 -11.34 -8.09
N ARG A 67 11.05 -11.26 -6.78
CA ARG A 67 10.70 -12.40 -5.91
C ARG A 67 9.33 -12.10 -5.32
N LEU A 68 8.33 -12.89 -5.70
CA LEU A 68 6.95 -12.71 -5.25
C LEU A 68 6.72 -13.45 -3.93
N PHE A 69 6.14 -12.74 -2.96
CA PHE A 69 5.70 -13.27 -1.68
C PHE A 69 4.21 -12.98 -1.50
N VAL A 70 3.47 -14.01 -1.05
CA VAL A 70 2.01 -13.91 -0.90
C VAL A 70 1.61 -14.15 0.56
N VAL A 71 0.89 -13.20 1.13
CA VAL A 71 0.31 -13.34 2.48
C VAL A 71 -1.21 -13.46 2.35
N GLU A 72 -1.76 -14.57 2.80
CA GLU A 72 -3.21 -14.79 2.82
C GLU A 72 -3.71 -14.88 4.26
N MET A 73 -4.69 -14.03 4.57
CA MET A 73 -5.37 -14.05 5.86
C MET A 73 -6.81 -14.53 5.68
N ILE A 74 -7.18 -15.52 6.48
CA ILE A 74 -8.53 -16.06 6.52
C ILE A 74 -9.17 -15.83 7.90
N TYR A 75 -10.50 -15.85 7.90
CA TYR A 75 -11.33 -15.72 9.09
C TYR A 75 -12.00 -17.04 9.47
N SER A 76 -12.57 -17.12 10.67
CA SER A 76 -13.26 -18.34 11.13
C SER A 76 -14.23 -18.89 10.08
N GLY A 77 -14.14 -20.20 9.83
CA GLY A 77 -14.95 -20.90 8.81
C GLY A 77 -14.43 -20.83 7.38
N GLN A 78 -13.41 -20.00 7.10
CA GLN A 78 -12.81 -19.92 5.78
C GLN A 78 -11.63 -20.90 5.61
N ARG A 79 -11.21 -21.10 4.37
CA ARG A 79 -10.03 -21.90 3.98
C ARG A 79 -9.10 -21.06 3.10
N PHE A 80 -7.82 -21.40 3.11
CA PHE A 80 -6.83 -20.81 2.19
C PHE A 80 -7.14 -21.24 0.76
N ILE A 81 -7.16 -20.27 -0.16
CA ILE A 81 -7.53 -20.45 -1.58
C ILE A 81 -6.36 -20.15 -2.50
N ILE A 82 -5.52 -19.21 -2.11
CA ILE A 82 -4.40 -18.72 -2.93
C ILE A 82 -3.08 -19.34 -2.50
N THR A 83 -2.83 -19.39 -1.21
CA THR A 83 -1.53 -19.81 -0.68
C THR A 83 -1.45 -21.30 -0.41
N ASN A 84 -0.23 -21.83 -0.57
CA ASN A 84 0.11 -23.22 -0.22
C ASN A 84 1.12 -23.19 0.93
N LYS A 85 0.85 -23.94 2.01
CA LYS A 85 1.72 -24.03 3.19
C LYS A 85 3.12 -24.58 2.91
N ASN A 86 3.28 -25.32 1.81
CA ASN A 86 4.56 -25.92 1.40
C ASN A 86 5.39 -24.96 0.52
N ASN A 87 4.84 -23.81 0.10
CA ASN A 87 5.58 -22.80 -0.64
C ASN A 87 6.25 -21.84 0.36
N VAL A 88 7.57 -21.76 0.32
CA VAL A 88 8.38 -20.92 1.23
C VAL A 88 8.12 -19.41 1.07
N ASN A 89 7.54 -19.00 -0.06
CA ASN A 89 7.18 -17.61 -0.34
C ASN A 89 5.73 -17.29 0.07
N HIS A 90 5.01 -18.22 0.68
CA HIS A 90 3.64 -18.05 1.11
C HIS A 90 3.51 -18.02 2.63
N LEU A 91 2.75 -17.06 3.14
CA LEU A 91 2.40 -16.97 4.57
C LEU A 91 0.88 -17.12 4.74
N GLN A 92 0.49 -18.12 5.53
CA GLN A 92 -0.90 -18.40 5.89
C GLN A 92 -1.20 -17.88 7.30
N ILE A 93 -2.18 -16.98 7.42
CA ILE A 93 -2.57 -16.34 8.67
C ILE A 93 -4.05 -16.61 8.92
N LYS A 94 -4.41 -16.92 10.16
CA LYS A 94 -5.81 -17.05 10.60
C LYS A 94 -6.07 -16.13 11.78
N THR A 95 -7.19 -15.39 11.71
CA THR A 95 -7.73 -14.55 12.79
C THR A 95 -9.25 -14.68 12.84
N ASP A 96 -9.87 -14.26 13.94
CA ASP A 96 -11.31 -14.45 14.12
C ASP A 96 -12.13 -13.21 13.78
N VAL A 97 -11.56 -12.01 13.98
CA VAL A 97 -12.28 -10.76 13.79
C VAL A 97 -11.77 -10.02 12.55
N PRO A 98 -12.61 -9.78 11.54
CA PRO A 98 -12.25 -9.00 10.38
C PRO A 98 -12.00 -7.53 10.73
N LEU A 99 -10.77 -7.07 10.49
CA LEU A 99 -10.34 -5.68 10.45
C LEU A 99 -9.69 -5.42 9.08
N TRP A 100 -9.36 -4.18 8.78
CA TRP A 100 -8.52 -3.89 7.62
C TRP A 100 -7.06 -4.22 7.95
N HIS A 101 -6.63 -5.41 7.58
CA HIS A 101 -5.31 -5.94 7.95
C HIS A 101 -4.22 -5.71 6.89
N LYS A 102 -4.49 -4.99 5.80
CA LYS A 102 -3.56 -4.89 4.66
C LYS A 102 -2.13 -4.56 5.11
N GLU A 103 -1.94 -3.47 5.81
CA GLU A 103 -0.62 -2.99 6.23
C GLU A 103 0.01 -3.92 7.28
N ASN A 104 -0.80 -4.48 8.19
CA ASN A 104 -0.33 -5.48 9.15
C ASN A 104 0.14 -6.76 8.45
N MET A 105 -0.59 -7.24 7.47
CA MET A 105 -0.19 -8.41 6.67
C MET A 105 1.10 -8.15 5.89
N ILE A 106 1.31 -6.95 5.35
CA ILE A 106 2.57 -6.57 4.70
C ILE A 106 3.72 -6.60 5.72
N ASN A 107 3.52 -6.01 6.90
CA ASN A 107 4.50 -6.04 7.99
C ASN A 107 4.87 -7.48 8.42
N LEU A 108 3.87 -8.37 8.48
CA LEU A 108 4.08 -9.80 8.74
C LEU A 108 4.84 -10.48 7.58
N GLY A 109 4.54 -10.13 6.32
CA GLY A 109 5.28 -10.59 5.16
C GLY A 109 6.75 -10.19 5.21
N VAL A 110 7.05 -8.95 5.57
CA VAL A 110 8.43 -8.47 5.79
C VAL A 110 9.13 -9.29 6.89
N LYS A 111 8.44 -9.53 8.00
CA LYS A 111 8.99 -10.24 9.16
C LYS A 111 9.29 -11.72 8.90
N TYR A 112 8.41 -12.41 8.16
CA TYR A 112 8.45 -13.86 8.07
C TYR A 112 8.89 -14.42 6.71
N LEU A 113 8.78 -13.65 5.62
CA LEU A 113 9.06 -14.14 4.27
C LEU A 113 10.32 -13.54 3.65
N LEU A 114 10.65 -12.27 3.92
CA LEU A 114 11.81 -11.66 3.28
C LEU A 114 13.11 -12.31 3.73
N PRO A 115 14.10 -12.47 2.83
CA PRO A 115 15.42 -12.99 3.18
C PRO A 115 16.10 -12.06 4.19
N LYS A 116 16.93 -12.60 5.10
CA LYS A 116 17.58 -11.84 6.18
C LYS A 116 18.37 -10.61 5.70
N ASN A 117 18.91 -10.67 4.50
CA ASN A 117 19.75 -9.63 3.90
C ASN A 117 19.02 -8.74 2.89
N TRP A 118 17.67 -8.74 2.88
CA TRP A 118 16.90 -7.89 1.97
C TRP A 118 17.28 -6.40 2.10
N LYS A 119 17.24 -5.67 0.99
CA LYS A 119 17.60 -4.24 0.91
C LYS A 119 16.41 -3.35 0.62
N ALA A 120 15.50 -3.83 -0.23
CA ALA A 120 14.28 -3.14 -0.59
C ALA A 120 13.14 -4.14 -0.80
N PHE A 121 11.91 -3.66 -0.62
CA PHE A 121 10.73 -4.41 -1.02
C PHE A 121 9.63 -3.48 -1.53
N ALA A 122 8.73 -4.04 -2.34
CA ALA A 122 7.52 -3.41 -2.83
C ALA A 122 6.29 -4.08 -2.22
N TRP A 123 5.20 -3.31 -2.05
CA TRP A 123 3.87 -3.84 -1.83
C TRP A 123 2.94 -3.30 -2.89
N ILE A 124 2.14 -4.18 -3.47
CA ILE A 124 1.39 -3.91 -4.68
C ILE A 124 -0.03 -4.45 -4.50
N ASP A 125 -1.02 -3.67 -4.91
CA ASP A 125 -2.41 -4.12 -4.97
C ASP A 125 -2.58 -5.04 -6.20
N ALA A 126 -3.27 -6.15 -6.02
CA ALA A 126 -3.37 -7.19 -7.04
C ALA A 126 -4.35 -6.86 -8.18
N ASP A 127 -4.97 -5.71 -8.13
CA ASP A 127 -5.91 -5.19 -9.13
C ASP A 127 -5.25 -4.23 -10.14
N ILE A 128 -3.91 -4.25 -10.24
CA ILE A 128 -3.18 -3.43 -11.21
C ILE A 128 -2.34 -4.25 -12.17
N GLU A 129 -1.99 -3.62 -13.29
CA GLU A 129 -1.06 -4.11 -14.32
C GLU A 129 -0.09 -3.01 -14.72
N PHE A 130 1.19 -3.34 -14.85
CA PHE A 130 2.22 -2.39 -15.26
C PHE A 130 2.40 -2.40 -16.77
N GLU A 131 2.40 -1.23 -17.39
CA GLU A 131 2.71 -1.06 -18.81
C GLU A 131 4.23 -0.99 -19.08
N ASN A 132 5.01 -0.69 -18.06
CA ASN A 132 6.47 -0.59 -18.16
C ASN A 132 7.12 -1.90 -17.71
N TYR A 133 7.71 -2.65 -18.63
CA TYR A 133 8.38 -3.92 -18.34
C TYR A 133 9.63 -3.80 -17.46
N SER A 134 10.21 -2.60 -17.33
CA SER A 134 11.39 -2.37 -16.48
C SER A 134 11.05 -1.85 -15.07
N TRP A 135 9.77 -1.80 -14.71
CA TRP A 135 9.32 -1.20 -13.45
C TRP A 135 10.07 -1.70 -12.20
N ALA A 136 10.35 -3.00 -12.12
CA ALA A 136 11.03 -3.61 -10.98
C ALA A 136 12.51 -3.20 -10.91
N SER A 137 13.23 -3.28 -12.04
CA SER A 137 14.63 -2.86 -12.12
C SER A 137 14.81 -1.35 -11.93
N ASP A 138 13.92 -0.54 -12.50
CA ASP A 138 13.93 0.90 -12.32
C ASP A 138 13.65 1.29 -10.86
N THR A 139 12.75 0.59 -10.19
CA THR A 139 12.50 0.74 -8.76
C THR A 139 13.78 0.53 -7.94
N LEU A 140 14.49 -0.57 -8.19
CA LEU A 140 15.74 -0.89 -7.47
C LEU A 140 16.84 0.14 -7.73
N LYS A 141 16.95 0.65 -8.96
CA LYS A 141 17.93 1.71 -9.30
C LYS A 141 17.62 3.01 -8.57
N ILE A 142 16.35 3.44 -8.55
CA ILE A 142 15.95 4.67 -7.87
C ILE A 142 16.16 4.57 -6.37
N LEU A 143 15.86 3.42 -5.75
CA LEU A 143 16.07 3.18 -4.33
C LEU A 143 17.55 3.03 -3.96
N ASN A 144 18.44 2.83 -4.95
CA ASN A 144 19.88 2.71 -4.71
C ASN A 144 20.53 4.08 -4.47
N GLY A 145 20.22 4.68 -3.32
CA GLY A 145 20.80 5.95 -2.85
C GLY A 145 20.05 7.22 -3.27
N CYS A 146 19.14 7.17 -4.25
CA CYS A 146 18.43 8.36 -4.72
C CYS A 146 17.20 8.69 -3.91
N LYS A 147 16.36 7.69 -3.63
CA LYS A 147 15.13 7.81 -2.86
C LYS A 147 15.06 6.74 -1.78
N ASP A 148 14.27 7.00 -0.74
CA ASP A 148 14.05 6.09 0.37
C ASP A 148 12.75 5.31 0.20
N VAL A 149 11.74 5.96 -0.41
CA VAL A 149 10.42 5.41 -0.72
C VAL A 149 9.94 5.95 -2.06
N VAL A 150 9.33 5.09 -2.87
CA VAL A 150 8.81 5.46 -4.19
C VAL A 150 7.42 4.88 -4.41
N GLN A 151 6.58 5.62 -5.14
CA GLN A 151 5.38 5.06 -5.73
C GLN A 151 5.72 4.53 -7.12
N ILE A 152 5.35 3.27 -7.42
CA ILE A 152 5.88 2.54 -8.59
C ILE A 152 5.07 2.86 -9.87
N PHE A 153 4.61 4.07 -10.01
CA PHE A 153 3.98 4.57 -11.23
C PHE A 153 3.92 6.09 -11.22
N SER A 154 3.75 6.70 -12.38
CA SER A 154 3.45 8.12 -12.53
C SER A 154 1.96 8.38 -12.79
N HIS A 155 1.34 7.56 -13.65
CA HIS A 155 -0.06 7.70 -14.07
C HIS A 155 -0.79 6.36 -13.95
N CYS A 156 -2.07 6.44 -13.63
CA CYS A 156 -2.96 5.29 -13.60
C CYS A 156 -4.10 5.49 -14.58
N VAL A 157 -4.34 4.49 -15.41
CA VAL A 157 -5.56 4.35 -16.21
C VAL A 157 -6.54 3.49 -15.43
N ASP A 158 -7.62 4.10 -14.97
CA ASP A 158 -8.70 3.41 -14.27
C ASP A 158 -9.67 2.83 -15.29
N MET A 159 -10.01 1.56 -15.15
CA MET A 159 -10.84 0.84 -16.12
C MET A 159 -12.24 0.56 -15.58
N ASP A 160 -13.21 0.46 -16.47
CA ASP A 160 -14.56 -0.03 -16.15
C ASP A 160 -14.63 -1.57 -16.18
N ALA A 161 -15.82 -2.12 -15.93
CA ALA A 161 -16.06 -3.56 -15.87
C ALA A 161 -15.83 -4.29 -17.22
N ILE A 162 -15.86 -3.58 -18.34
CA ILE A 162 -15.64 -4.12 -19.68
C ILE A 162 -14.28 -3.72 -20.28
N GLY A 163 -13.40 -3.13 -19.46
CA GLY A 163 -12.03 -2.81 -19.85
C GLY A 163 -11.84 -1.46 -20.56
N ASN A 164 -12.85 -0.61 -20.61
CA ASN A 164 -12.69 0.74 -21.16
C ASN A 164 -12.05 1.68 -20.13
N ASN A 165 -11.38 2.70 -20.63
CA ASN A 165 -10.76 3.74 -19.80
C ASN A 165 -11.84 4.67 -19.21
N LEU A 166 -11.98 4.69 -17.88
CA LEU A 166 -12.88 5.60 -17.17
C LEU A 166 -12.21 6.94 -16.88
N SER A 167 -10.99 6.92 -16.41
CA SER A 167 -10.26 8.11 -16.01
C SER A 167 -8.75 7.86 -15.99
N ILE A 168 -7.99 8.95 -16.10
CA ILE A 168 -6.53 8.94 -15.91
C ILE A 168 -6.22 9.90 -14.77
N PHE A 169 -5.38 9.47 -13.83
CA PHE A 169 -4.94 10.31 -12.72
C PHE A 169 -3.47 10.09 -12.36
N ASN A 170 -2.93 11.03 -11.62
CA ASN A 170 -1.54 11.04 -11.23
C ASN A 170 -1.30 10.29 -9.91
N SER A 171 -0.13 9.66 -9.80
CA SER A 171 0.34 9.16 -8.53
C SER A 171 0.67 10.30 -7.56
N PHE A 172 0.63 10.01 -6.27
CA PHE A 172 1.03 10.92 -5.21
C PHE A 172 2.51 11.29 -5.32
N GLY A 173 3.38 10.29 -5.54
CA GLY A 173 4.81 10.47 -5.67
C GLY A 173 5.19 11.32 -6.88
N TYR A 174 4.55 11.09 -8.03
CA TYR A 174 4.72 11.92 -9.23
C TYR A 174 4.32 13.37 -8.97
N SER A 175 3.12 13.58 -8.43
CA SER A 175 2.60 14.93 -8.17
C SER A 175 3.47 15.71 -7.20
N PHE A 176 4.00 15.05 -6.15
CA PHE A 176 4.95 15.62 -5.21
C PHE A 176 6.27 16.02 -5.90
N CYS A 177 6.87 15.12 -6.68
CA CYS A 177 8.13 15.38 -7.37
C CYS A 177 8.00 16.47 -8.44
N LYS A 178 6.83 16.61 -9.05
CA LYS A 178 6.51 17.71 -9.99
C LYS A 178 6.11 19.01 -9.29
N GLN A 179 6.21 19.07 -7.97
CA GLN A 179 5.88 20.25 -7.14
C GLN A 179 4.47 20.80 -7.41
N LYS A 180 3.52 19.90 -7.76
CA LYS A 180 2.13 20.31 -7.97
C LYS A 180 1.50 20.78 -6.65
N PRO A 181 0.56 21.73 -6.67
CA PRO A 181 -0.25 22.03 -5.48
C PRO A 181 -0.96 20.77 -5.00
N TYR A 182 -0.93 20.51 -3.67
CA TYR A 182 -1.65 19.35 -3.12
C TYR A 182 -3.16 19.49 -3.30
N ILE A 183 -3.77 18.49 -3.95
CA ILE A 183 -5.22 18.43 -4.19
C ILE A 183 -5.75 17.14 -3.59
N LYS A 184 -6.72 17.30 -2.66
CA LYS A 184 -7.31 16.18 -1.90
C LYS A 184 -8.38 15.42 -2.69
N ASN A 185 -9.13 16.11 -3.56
CA ASN A 185 -10.29 15.57 -4.28
C ASN A 185 -10.33 16.11 -5.71
N GLY A 186 -11.07 15.43 -6.59
CA GLY A 186 -11.32 15.90 -7.94
C GLY A 186 -10.36 15.31 -8.98
N LYS A 187 -10.31 15.92 -10.16
CA LYS A 187 -9.61 15.40 -11.33
C LYS A 187 -8.08 15.32 -11.14
N ASP A 188 -7.50 16.27 -10.40
CA ASP A 188 -6.06 16.34 -10.14
C ASP A 188 -5.68 15.80 -8.76
N TYR A 189 -6.52 14.96 -8.19
CA TYR A 189 -6.27 14.29 -6.92
C TYR A 189 -4.96 13.50 -6.94
N TRP A 190 -4.17 13.63 -5.87
CA TRP A 190 -2.94 12.88 -5.69
C TRP A 190 -3.24 11.48 -5.15
N HIS A 191 -3.25 10.48 -6.00
CA HIS A 191 -3.68 9.13 -5.61
C HIS A 191 -2.61 8.42 -4.78
N PRO A 192 -2.90 8.05 -3.50
CA PRO A 192 -1.90 7.47 -2.59
C PRO A 192 -1.80 5.95 -2.65
N GLY A 193 -2.68 5.25 -3.37
CA GLY A 193 -2.79 3.79 -3.37
C GLY A 193 -1.93 3.07 -4.40
N PHE A 194 -2.19 1.79 -4.56
CA PHE A 194 -1.76 0.81 -5.54
C PHE A 194 -0.39 0.18 -5.30
N ALA A 195 0.71 0.87 -5.62
CA ALA A 195 2.03 0.24 -5.66
C ALA A 195 3.11 1.16 -5.10
N TRP A 196 3.83 0.66 -4.12
CA TRP A 196 4.91 1.36 -3.43
C TRP A 196 6.11 0.46 -3.22
N ALA A 197 7.29 1.05 -3.10
CA ALA A 197 8.48 0.36 -2.64
C ALA A 197 9.29 1.23 -1.67
N ILE A 198 10.02 0.57 -0.79
CA ILE A 198 10.79 1.22 0.28
C ILE A 198 12.10 0.48 0.53
N THR A 199 13.15 1.20 0.89
CA THR A 199 14.40 0.59 1.36
C THR A 199 14.25 0.04 2.77
N ARG A 200 15.02 -1.00 3.10
CA ARG A 200 15.07 -1.55 4.46
C ARG A 200 15.31 -0.49 5.52
N LYS A 201 16.32 0.35 5.29
CA LYS A 201 16.68 1.42 6.23
C LYS A 201 15.51 2.37 6.50
N ALA A 202 14.76 2.73 5.46
CA ALA A 202 13.59 3.59 5.58
C ALA A 202 12.44 2.89 6.31
N TYR A 203 12.16 1.62 5.98
CA TYR A 203 11.14 0.81 6.63
C TYR A 203 11.41 0.65 8.13
N GLU A 204 12.65 0.31 8.50
CA GLU A 204 13.06 0.21 9.91
C GLU A 204 12.94 1.55 10.65
N LYS A 205 13.29 2.66 9.97
CA LYS A 205 13.20 4.01 10.54
C LYS A 205 11.76 4.45 10.85
N ILE A 206 10.80 4.06 10.02
CA ILE A 206 9.37 4.37 10.29
C ILE A 206 8.69 3.36 11.21
N GLY A 207 9.38 2.27 11.57
CA GLY A 207 8.86 1.22 12.45
C GLY A 207 7.84 0.29 11.79
N GLY A 208 7.88 0.14 10.47
CA GLY A 208 6.91 -0.63 9.67
C GLY A 208 5.87 0.26 9.01
N LEU A 209 4.99 -0.33 8.17
CA LEU A 209 3.85 0.39 7.60
C LEU A 209 2.81 0.68 8.69
N TYR A 210 2.11 1.79 8.56
CA TYR A 210 1.08 2.20 9.52
C TYR A 210 -0.14 1.27 9.46
N ASP A 211 -0.26 0.34 10.38
CA ASP A 211 -1.27 -0.73 10.40
C ASP A 211 -2.45 -0.49 11.37
N LYS A 212 -2.49 0.67 12.04
CA LYS A 212 -3.59 1.04 12.94
C LYS A 212 -4.82 1.60 12.23
N GLY A 213 -4.81 1.65 10.92
CA GLY A 213 -5.94 2.08 10.07
C GLY A 213 -6.94 0.94 9.85
N ILE A 214 -7.66 0.51 10.89
CA ILE A 214 -8.51 -0.70 10.94
C ILE A 214 -9.73 -0.71 9.99
N LEU A 215 -9.98 0.38 9.28
CA LEU A 215 -10.97 0.51 8.19
C LEU A 215 -10.31 0.95 6.87
N GLY A 216 -8.99 0.79 6.74
CA GLY A 216 -8.20 1.22 5.60
C GLY A 216 -7.59 2.61 5.77
N SER A 217 -7.17 3.20 4.64
CA SER A 217 -6.46 4.49 4.58
C SER A 217 -5.00 4.49 5.06
N GLY A 218 -4.41 3.32 5.30
CA GLY A 218 -2.99 3.23 5.64
C GLY A 218 -2.10 3.86 4.56
N ASP A 219 -2.43 3.66 3.29
CA ASP A 219 -1.79 4.30 2.14
C ASP A 219 -1.87 5.84 2.17
N SER A 220 -3.06 6.38 2.48
CA SER A 220 -3.26 7.83 2.60
C SER A 220 -2.51 8.41 3.80
N ILE A 221 -2.56 7.74 4.95
CA ILE A 221 -1.84 8.16 6.16
C ILE A 221 -0.34 8.16 5.89
N MET A 222 0.19 7.11 5.27
CA MET A 222 1.60 7.04 4.90
C MET A 222 1.98 8.16 3.91
N ALA A 223 1.24 8.32 2.81
CA ALA A 223 1.54 9.32 1.79
C ALA A 223 1.52 10.75 2.35
N LEU A 224 0.50 11.10 3.14
CA LEU A 224 0.40 12.41 3.80
C LEU A 224 1.50 12.62 4.85
N SER A 225 1.89 11.56 5.55
CA SER A 225 2.99 11.62 6.51
C SER A 225 4.33 11.93 5.84
N LEU A 226 4.58 11.39 4.63
CA LEU A 226 5.80 11.67 3.86
C LEU A 226 5.96 13.16 3.50
N ILE A 227 4.85 13.89 3.34
CA ILE A 227 4.85 15.32 3.03
C ILE A 227 4.46 16.21 4.21
N ASN A 228 4.47 15.64 5.42
CA ASN A 228 4.14 16.34 6.67
C ASN A 228 2.73 16.94 6.70
N LYS A 229 1.74 16.22 6.17
CA LYS A 229 0.36 16.71 6.01
C LYS A 229 -0.73 15.74 6.49
N VAL A 230 -0.42 14.82 7.41
CA VAL A 230 -1.40 13.84 7.90
C VAL A 230 -2.64 14.47 8.56
N TYR A 231 -2.50 15.71 9.03
CA TYR A 231 -3.57 16.49 9.70
C TYR A 231 -4.46 17.31 8.75
N ILE A 232 -4.34 17.16 7.45
CA ILE A 232 -5.17 17.96 6.53
C ILE A 232 -6.63 17.50 6.58
N GLY A 233 -7.44 18.30 7.25
CA GLY A 233 -8.89 18.37 7.10
C GLY A 233 -9.69 17.34 7.89
N GLY A 234 -9.95 17.60 9.15
CA GLY A 234 -11.04 16.98 9.91
C GLY A 234 -10.66 15.95 10.95
N ASN A 235 -9.39 15.88 11.33
CA ASN A 235 -8.92 14.96 12.37
C ASN A 235 -9.35 15.34 13.80
N GLU A 236 -9.96 16.51 13.97
CA GLU A 236 -10.50 16.99 15.26
C GLU A 236 -11.59 16.09 15.85
N LYS A 237 -12.19 15.25 14.99
CA LYS A 237 -13.25 14.31 15.41
C LYS A 237 -12.76 12.93 15.81
N TYR A 238 -11.46 12.64 15.59
CA TYR A 238 -10.87 11.39 16.03
C TYR A 238 -10.44 11.48 17.49
N SER A 239 -10.24 10.32 18.13
CA SER A 239 -9.64 10.29 19.47
C SER A 239 -8.21 10.86 19.44
N ASP A 240 -7.78 11.43 20.56
CA ASP A 240 -6.42 11.94 20.73
C ASP A 240 -5.38 10.85 20.49
N ASP A 241 -5.64 9.63 20.95
CA ASP A 241 -4.76 8.48 20.76
C ASP A 241 -4.55 8.15 19.29
N TYR A 242 -5.63 8.18 18.49
CA TYR A 242 -5.53 7.91 17.06
C TYR A 242 -4.77 9.03 16.35
N ASN A 243 -5.09 10.29 16.67
CA ASN A 243 -4.38 11.44 16.15
C ASN A 243 -2.88 11.41 16.51
N ASN A 244 -2.56 11.14 17.77
CA ASN A 244 -1.18 11.04 18.24
C ASN A 244 -0.41 9.92 17.55
N SER A 245 -1.05 8.76 17.31
CA SER A 245 -0.42 7.65 16.61
C SER A 245 -0.06 7.98 15.16
N MET A 246 -0.91 8.74 14.46
CA MET A 246 -0.62 9.24 13.10
C MET A 246 0.50 10.27 13.08
N LEU A 247 0.53 11.19 14.06
CA LEU A 247 1.60 12.18 14.20
C LEU A 247 2.95 11.54 14.55
N GLU A 248 2.94 10.51 15.38
CA GLU A 248 4.14 9.76 15.71
C GLU A 248 4.73 9.11 14.45
N PHE A 249 3.90 8.45 13.67
CA PHE A 249 4.32 7.88 12.39
C PHE A 249 4.87 8.96 11.45
N GLN A 250 4.18 10.11 11.33
CA GLN A 250 4.61 11.24 10.50
C GLN A 250 5.99 11.78 10.89
N ARG A 251 6.30 11.89 12.19
CA ARG A 251 7.62 12.39 12.64
C ARG A 251 8.79 11.63 12.03
N ASN A 252 8.63 10.35 11.77
CA ASN A 252 9.66 9.52 11.15
C ASN A 252 9.55 9.52 9.62
N ALA A 253 8.33 9.40 9.09
CA ALA A 253 8.07 9.31 7.67
C ALA A 253 8.43 10.60 6.90
N SER A 254 8.17 11.77 7.47
CA SER A 254 8.46 13.07 6.84
C SER A 254 9.95 13.34 6.58
N LYS A 255 10.84 12.52 7.16
CA LYS A 255 12.29 12.60 6.94
C LYS A 255 12.78 11.73 5.79
N LEU A 256 11.88 10.99 5.14
CA LEU A 256 12.21 10.12 4.02
C LEU A 256 12.16 10.89 2.70
N ARG A 257 13.05 10.51 1.77
CA ARG A 257 13.08 11.07 0.43
C ARG A 257 12.06 10.34 -0.44
N LEU A 258 10.95 11.02 -0.71
CA LEU A 258 9.88 10.50 -1.57
C LEU A 258 10.23 10.66 -3.04
N GLY A 259 9.93 9.63 -3.83
CA GLY A 259 10.04 9.62 -5.28
C GLY A 259 8.91 8.87 -5.97
N TYR A 260 9.08 8.65 -7.26
CA TYR A 260 8.21 7.79 -8.06
C TYR A 260 9.02 7.07 -9.14
N VAL A 261 8.45 6.01 -9.69
CA VAL A 261 8.99 5.31 -10.87
C VAL A 261 8.18 5.76 -12.09
N PRO A 262 8.80 6.27 -13.16
CA PRO A 262 8.07 6.61 -14.37
C PRO A 262 7.39 5.39 -14.99
N GLY A 263 6.13 5.53 -15.35
CA GLY A 263 5.36 4.46 -15.96
C GLY A 263 3.86 4.64 -15.76
N VAL A 264 3.10 3.87 -16.52
CA VAL A 264 1.64 3.81 -16.44
C VAL A 264 1.24 2.48 -15.85
N ILE A 265 0.22 2.50 -15.00
CA ILE A 265 -0.47 1.29 -14.56
C ILE A 265 -1.92 1.31 -15.03
N ARG A 266 -2.50 0.13 -15.26
CA ARG A 266 -3.94 -0.07 -15.42
C ARG A 266 -4.52 -0.59 -14.12
N HIS A 267 -5.63 -0.01 -13.68
CA HIS A 267 -6.36 -0.46 -12.51
C HIS A 267 -7.64 -1.17 -12.95
N HIS A 268 -7.73 -2.45 -12.65
CA HIS A 268 -8.85 -3.30 -13.00
C HIS A 268 -10.07 -3.04 -12.11
N TYR A 269 -11.25 -3.10 -12.73
CA TYR A 269 -12.52 -2.91 -12.02
C TYR A 269 -12.78 -4.02 -11.00
N HIS A 270 -13.17 -3.61 -9.79
CA HIS A 270 -13.63 -4.50 -8.72
C HIS A 270 -14.69 -3.80 -7.86
N GLY A 271 -15.85 -3.58 -8.47
CA GLY A 271 -16.99 -2.91 -7.85
C GLY A 271 -16.98 -1.39 -7.97
N SER A 272 -18.14 -0.80 -7.83
CA SER A 272 -18.37 0.64 -7.98
C SER A 272 -17.60 1.44 -6.90
N LYS A 273 -16.94 2.53 -7.28
CA LYS A 273 -16.33 3.48 -6.35
C LYS A 273 -17.33 4.06 -5.36
N LYS A 274 -18.60 4.20 -5.76
CA LYS A 274 -19.70 4.67 -4.89
C LYS A 274 -19.90 3.75 -3.69
N ASN A 275 -19.80 2.44 -3.89
CA ASN A 275 -20.00 1.43 -2.83
C ASN A 275 -18.83 1.37 -1.84
N ARG A 276 -17.69 1.98 -2.15
CA ARG A 276 -16.52 1.99 -1.24
C ARG A 276 -16.67 2.95 -0.06
N ASN A 277 -17.69 3.82 -0.06
CA ASN A 277 -18.08 4.69 1.05
C ASN A 277 -16.91 5.33 1.79
N TYR A 278 -15.96 5.92 1.04
CA TYR A 278 -14.70 6.44 1.61
C TYR A 278 -14.89 7.49 2.70
N THR A 279 -16.01 8.21 2.69
CA THR A 279 -16.36 9.19 3.72
C THR A 279 -17.04 8.56 4.92
N GLU A 280 -17.92 7.56 4.72
CA GLU A 280 -18.70 6.93 5.78
C GLU A 280 -17.85 6.07 6.72
N ARG A 281 -16.80 5.40 6.20
CA ARG A 281 -15.91 4.59 7.04
C ARG A 281 -15.22 5.39 8.16
N TRP A 282 -14.94 6.68 7.92
CA TRP A 282 -14.38 7.56 8.94
C TRP A 282 -15.36 7.84 10.07
N LYS A 283 -16.65 7.92 9.74
CA LYS A 283 -17.71 8.11 10.72
C LYS A 283 -17.77 6.96 11.71
N ILE A 284 -17.61 5.71 11.26
CA ILE A 284 -17.56 4.53 12.16
C ILE A 284 -16.45 4.72 13.20
N LEU A 285 -15.24 5.12 12.80
CA LEU A 285 -14.14 5.36 13.75
C LEU A 285 -14.45 6.48 14.75
N MET A 286 -15.14 7.54 14.29
CA MET A 286 -15.53 8.67 15.15
C MET A 286 -16.64 8.28 16.13
N ASP A 287 -17.68 7.62 15.67
CA ASP A 287 -18.84 7.22 16.49
C ASP A 287 -18.42 6.27 17.62
N HIS A 288 -17.47 5.36 17.34
CA HIS A 288 -16.89 4.45 18.34
C HIS A 288 -15.68 5.05 19.09
N LYS A 289 -15.31 6.31 18.84
CA LYS A 289 -14.15 6.97 19.46
C LYS A 289 -12.92 6.08 19.41
N PHE A 290 -12.62 5.54 18.22
CA PHE A 290 -11.56 4.57 18.05
C PHE A 290 -10.23 5.03 18.66
N SER A 291 -9.68 4.24 19.58
CA SER A 291 -8.39 4.44 20.21
C SER A 291 -7.50 3.23 19.93
N PRO A 292 -6.37 3.40 19.20
CA PRO A 292 -5.44 2.31 18.98
C PRO A 292 -4.88 1.68 20.27
N ILE A 293 -4.79 2.46 21.35
CA ILE A 293 -4.26 1.99 22.64
C ILE A 293 -5.25 1.07 23.33
N ASN A 294 -6.55 1.43 23.28
CA ASN A 294 -7.58 0.72 24.04
C ASN A 294 -8.24 -0.41 23.22
N HIS A 295 -8.42 -0.20 21.91
CA HIS A 295 -9.26 -1.07 21.10
C HIS A 295 -8.51 -2.17 20.34
N ILE A 296 -7.20 -2.01 20.11
CA ILE A 296 -6.42 -2.99 19.36
C ILE A 296 -5.12 -3.36 20.07
N THR A 297 -4.66 -4.56 19.78
CA THR A 297 -3.36 -5.06 20.24
C THR A 297 -2.79 -6.02 19.19
N TYR A 298 -1.63 -6.61 19.47
CA TYR A 298 -1.02 -7.62 18.62
C TYR A 298 -0.93 -8.94 19.38
N ASP A 299 -1.25 -10.05 18.71
CA ASP A 299 -0.99 -11.38 19.25
C ASP A 299 0.52 -11.70 19.26
N ASN A 300 0.89 -12.87 19.79
CA ASN A 300 2.31 -13.30 19.85
C ASN A 300 2.99 -13.48 18.49
N ARG A 301 2.24 -13.55 17.40
CA ARG A 301 2.73 -13.61 16.02
C ARG A 301 2.88 -12.22 15.40
N GLY A 302 2.27 -11.18 16.00
CA GLY A 302 2.20 -9.82 15.50
C GLY A 302 0.96 -9.53 14.66
N ILE A 303 -0.07 -10.38 14.75
CA ILE A 303 -1.35 -10.13 14.08
C ILE A 303 -2.13 -9.10 14.89
N LEU A 304 -2.62 -8.07 14.19
CA LEU A 304 -3.49 -7.07 14.78
C LEU A 304 -4.84 -7.68 15.17
N ILE A 305 -5.20 -7.57 16.43
CA ILE A 305 -6.45 -8.12 16.96
C ILE A 305 -7.16 -7.10 17.84
N PRO A 306 -8.50 -7.17 17.97
CA PRO A 306 -9.23 -6.34 18.90
C PRO A 306 -8.96 -6.76 20.35
N THR A 307 -9.01 -5.80 21.27
CA THR A 307 -8.98 -6.02 22.73
C THR A 307 -10.38 -6.34 23.25
N ASN A 308 -10.49 -6.63 24.55
CA ASN A 308 -11.76 -6.85 25.21
C ASN A 308 -12.66 -5.60 25.29
N THR A 309 -12.09 -4.40 25.08
CA THR A 309 -12.86 -3.15 25.04
C THR A 309 -13.48 -2.86 23.67
N PHE A 310 -13.15 -3.67 22.67
CA PHE A 310 -13.70 -3.56 21.34
C PHE A 310 -15.12 -4.12 21.30
N SER A 311 -16.15 -3.26 21.26
CA SER A 311 -17.54 -3.68 21.37
C SER A 311 -18.02 -4.54 20.20
N ASP A 312 -19.03 -5.37 20.44
CA ASP A 312 -19.62 -6.19 19.37
C ASP A 312 -20.30 -5.32 18.31
N GLN A 313 -20.91 -4.19 18.71
CA GLN A 313 -21.46 -3.22 17.75
C GLN A 313 -20.38 -2.66 16.83
N PHE A 314 -19.17 -2.36 17.33
CA PHE A 314 -18.07 -1.88 16.50
C PHE A 314 -17.62 -2.94 15.48
N LYS A 315 -17.54 -4.22 15.89
CA LYS A 315 -17.25 -5.35 14.99
C LYS A 315 -18.31 -5.49 13.90
N GLU A 316 -19.57 -5.34 14.26
CA GLU A 316 -20.70 -5.41 13.35
C GLU A 316 -20.66 -4.27 12.30
N ASP A 317 -20.42 -3.04 12.73
CA ASP A 317 -20.33 -1.88 11.85
C ASP A 317 -19.16 -2.01 10.86
N ILE A 318 -18.01 -2.53 11.30
CA ILE A 318 -16.88 -2.85 10.41
C ILE A 318 -17.28 -3.92 9.39
N MET A 319 -17.95 -4.99 9.83
CA MET A 319 -18.36 -6.05 8.94
C MET A 319 -19.41 -5.59 7.93
N ASN A 320 -20.33 -4.72 8.35
CA ASN A 320 -21.30 -4.10 7.45
C ASN A 320 -20.62 -3.22 6.41
N TYR A 321 -19.63 -2.42 6.80
CA TYR A 321 -18.80 -1.67 5.84
C TYR A 321 -18.16 -2.59 4.80
N PHE A 322 -17.60 -3.76 5.19
CA PHE A 322 -17.04 -4.70 4.22
C PHE A 322 -18.09 -5.25 3.25
N LYS A 323 -19.31 -5.56 3.73
CA LYS A 323 -20.42 -6.06 2.91
C LYS A 323 -20.94 -5.00 1.91
N GLU A 324 -21.00 -3.73 2.33
CA GLU A 324 -21.47 -2.63 1.48
C GLU A 324 -20.55 -2.32 0.29
N ARG A 325 -19.31 -2.78 0.30
CA ARG A 325 -18.37 -2.60 -0.80
C ARG A 325 -18.79 -3.31 -2.09
N LYS A 326 -19.54 -4.42 -1.99
CA LYS A 326 -20.17 -5.14 -3.13
C LYS A 326 -19.21 -5.30 -4.33
N GLU A 327 -18.06 -5.90 -4.09
CA GLU A 327 -16.96 -5.90 -5.08
C GLU A 327 -17.19 -6.86 -6.25
N ASP A 328 -18.23 -7.70 -6.20
CA ASP A 328 -18.63 -8.59 -7.28
C ASP A 328 -19.71 -7.97 -8.22
N GLU A 329 -20.22 -6.74 -7.90
CA GLU A 329 -21.22 -6.02 -8.70
C GLU A 329 -20.60 -5.09 -9.76
#